data_63fed2ed8bb3fb41485e9a6039987661
#
_entry.id   63fed2ed8bb3fb41485e9a6039987661
#
_cell.length_a   1.000
_cell.length_b   1.000
_cell.length_c   1.000
_cell.angle_alpha   90.00
_cell.angle_beta   90.00
_cell.angle_gamma   90.00
#
_symmetry.space_group_name_H-M   'P 1'
#
loop_
_entity.id
_entity.type
_entity.pdbx_description
1 polymer ?
#
loop_
_entity_poly.entity_id
_entity_poly.type
_entity_poly.pdbx_seq_one_letter_code
_entity_poly.pdbx_strand_id
1 'polypeptide(L)'
;MLHCSRKTNGPEPGLARVAAPDGPSRVRASPRPRHGNYRGREGRRARQLDAGEASMSLRVVRGLVEAVEQMGVSRKELLRSAELDPAELDHEEASVPRSVVFTLCERALDLTDDPAFGLHWCERLCGTAFNPVSHLAAHAATLRQGFESLHRFHRLLNDQPSFRLTEQGDKVTVSCFTMSGASSRMQRVASEMLVLGIIRLIRSFCPQARVGEVSFDYPTPEYHGEYTRVLELVPRFGQPQTLIVFDRALMNVASLHKDEDVHEALRAIAERRILRLVEHTPFTLRVRDLLVEQGPTQPDMDRIARALGLSKRSLRRRLVSEGSSYKAIVKEALAIVAKRYLREKRLTIQETAYEMGFADSSTFHRAFKRWTGNTPGSYQGLPFEQPQRSP
;
A
#
# COMPACT_ATOMS: atom_id res chain seq x y z
N MET A 1 -32.41 39.43 49.79
CA MET A 1 -33.78 39.52 50.30
C MET A 1 -34.58 38.36 49.81
N LEU A 2 -34.85 37.51 50.77
CA LEU A 2 -36.14 36.89 51.05
C LEU A 2 -36.58 35.83 50.10
N HIS A 3 -36.55 34.62 50.52
CA HIS A 3 -37.42 33.80 51.41
C HIS A 3 -38.22 32.83 50.55
N CYS A 4 -38.01 31.57 50.74
CA CYS A 4 -38.63 30.71 51.75
C CYS A 4 -39.71 29.79 51.17
N SER A 5 -39.50 28.51 51.32
CA SER A 5 -40.35 27.48 51.98
C SER A 5 -41.51 26.92 51.15
N ARG A 6 -41.76 25.66 51.06
CA ARG A 6 -42.07 24.61 52.01
C ARG A 6 -42.43 23.30 51.34
N LYS A 7 -41.91 22.24 51.86
CA LYS A 7 -42.44 20.91 52.07
C LYS A 7 -43.92 20.66 51.78
N THR A 8 -44.19 19.53 51.07
CA THR A 8 -45.32 18.65 51.45
C THR A 8 -44.94 17.19 51.27
N ASN A 9 -45.09 16.47 52.35
CA ASN A 9 -45.01 15.02 52.45
C ASN A 9 -46.27 14.37 51.80
N GLY A 10 -46.11 13.23 51.18
CA GLY A 10 -47.16 12.32 50.82
C GLY A 10 -46.63 10.88 50.78
N PRO A 11 -47.36 9.85 51.08
CA PRO A 11 -46.93 8.67 51.81
C PRO A 11 -46.43 7.55 50.91
N GLU A 12 -45.56 6.73 51.48
CA GLU A 12 -45.09 5.46 50.93
C GLU A 12 -46.24 4.44 50.73
N PRO A 13 -46.23 3.69 49.66
CA PRO A 13 -47.03 2.43 49.59
C PRO A 13 -46.14 1.22 49.80
N GLY A 14 -46.65 0.39 50.66
CA GLY A 14 -46.32 -0.89 51.21
C GLY A 14 -45.47 -1.89 50.42
N LEU A 15 -44.62 -2.53 51.19
CA LEU A 15 -43.92 -3.78 50.86
C LEU A 15 -44.95 -4.91 50.57
N ALA A 16 -45.06 -5.28 49.30
CA ALA A 16 -45.67 -6.55 48.91
C ALA A 16 -44.59 -7.67 48.90
N ARG A 17 -44.76 -8.64 49.75
CA ARG A 17 -44.02 -9.89 49.79
C ARG A 17 -44.22 -10.61 48.48
N VAL A 18 -43.17 -10.83 47.73
CA VAL A 18 -43.14 -11.71 46.57
C VAL A 18 -42.65 -13.10 47.07
N ALA A 19 -43.52 -14.07 46.90
CA ALA A 19 -43.26 -15.47 47.19
C ALA A 19 -42.14 -16.03 46.27
N ALA A 20 -41.34 -16.93 46.82
CA ALA A 20 -40.33 -17.69 46.09
C ALA A 20 -40.99 -18.62 45.05
N PRO A 21 -40.45 -18.72 43.82
CA PRO A 21 -40.89 -19.78 42.91
C PRO A 21 -40.11 -21.08 43.14
N ASP A 22 -40.87 -22.13 43.07
CA ASP A 22 -40.49 -23.56 43.12
C ASP A 22 -39.44 -23.94 42.09
N GLY A 23 -38.80 -25.05 42.36
CA GLY A 23 -37.62 -25.67 41.78
C GLY A 23 -37.59 -25.91 40.25
N PRO A 24 -36.51 -26.53 39.77
CA PRO A 24 -36.05 -26.42 38.39
C PRO A 24 -36.91 -27.24 37.41
N SER A 25 -37.64 -26.52 36.57
CA SER A 25 -38.27 -27.11 35.39
C SER A 25 -37.20 -27.43 34.33
N ARG A 26 -37.15 -28.68 33.95
CA ARG A 26 -36.32 -29.25 32.89
C ARG A 26 -36.50 -28.44 31.61
N VAL A 27 -35.52 -27.64 31.27
CA VAL A 27 -35.41 -27.02 29.94
C VAL A 27 -35.10 -28.14 28.94
N ARG A 28 -36.06 -28.41 28.06
CA ARG A 28 -35.85 -29.27 26.90
C ARG A 28 -34.76 -28.67 26.05
N ALA A 29 -33.68 -29.44 25.85
CA ALA A 29 -32.60 -29.10 24.93
C ALA A 29 -33.17 -28.95 23.51
N SER A 30 -33.04 -27.76 22.94
CA SER A 30 -33.26 -27.51 21.52
C SER A 30 -32.31 -28.40 20.71
N PRO A 31 -32.75 -28.98 19.58
CA PRO A 31 -31.89 -29.82 18.77
C PRO A 31 -30.75 -28.98 18.20
N ARG A 32 -29.51 -29.42 18.42
CA ARG A 32 -28.32 -28.89 17.77
C ARG A 32 -28.53 -28.92 16.25
N PRO A 33 -28.21 -27.86 15.52
CA PRO A 33 -28.24 -27.88 14.06
C PRO A 33 -27.30 -29.02 13.62
N ARG A 34 -27.83 -29.95 12.85
CA ARG A 34 -27.08 -30.99 12.17
C ARG A 34 -26.05 -30.32 11.30
N HIS A 35 -24.78 -30.62 11.49
CA HIS A 35 -23.73 -30.31 10.54
C HIS A 35 -24.13 -30.93 9.20
N GLY A 36 -24.77 -30.14 8.37
CA GLY A 36 -24.97 -30.48 6.98
C GLY A 36 -23.58 -30.58 6.36
N ASN A 37 -23.27 -31.75 5.81
CA ASN A 37 -22.15 -31.97 4.92
C ASN A 37 -22.27 -31.04 3.72
N TYR A 38 -21.73 -29.82 3.82
CA TYR A 38 -21.39 -28.98 2.67
C TYR A 38 -20.15 -29.58 2.00
N ARG A 39 -20.30 -30.77 1.42
CA ARG A 39 -19.52 -31.14 0.25
C ARG A 39 -20.15 -30.43 -0.95
N GLY A 40 -19.92 -29.13 -1.05
CA GLY A 40 -20.33 -28.33 -2.15
C GLY A 40 -19.08 -27.71 -2.77
N ARG A 41 -18.69 -28.25 -3.92
CA ARG A 41 -17.80 -27.68 -4.94
C ARG A 41 -16.57 -26.99 -4.34
N GLU A 42 -15.47 -27.70 -4.42
CA GLU A 42 -14.12 -27.10 -4.37
C GLU A 42 -14.14 -25.85 -5.24
N GLY A 43 -14.29 -24.68 -4.57
CA GLY A 43 -14.11 -23.39 -5.19
C GLY A 43 -12.74 -23.43 -5.87
N ARG A 44 -12.68 -23.02 -7.13
CA ARG A 44 -11.43 -22.83 -7.85
C ARG A 44 -10.47 -22.17 -6.88
N ARG A 45 -9.32 -22.81 -6.67
CA ARG A 45 -8.24 -22.37 -5.77
C ARG A 45 -8.04 -20.87 -5.99
N ALA A 46 -8.12 -20.09 -4.91
CA ALA A 46 -7.56 -18.74 -4.90
C ALA A 46 -6.21 -18.86 -5.60
N ARG A 47 -5.98 -18.07 -6.66
CA ARG A 47 -4.76 -18.17 -7.48
C ARG A 47 -3.60 -18.19 -6.51
N GLN A 48 -2.92 -19.33 -6.41
CA GLN A 48 -1.78 -19.51 -5.55
C GLN A 48 -0.72 -18.57 -6.11
N LEU A 49 -0.40 -17.49 -5.37
CA LEU A 49 0.67 -16.56 -5.74
C LEU A 49 1.92 -17.39 -5.93
N ASP A 50 2.55 -17.29 -7.09
CA ASP A 50 3.87 -17.88 -7.29
C ASP A 50 4.83 -17.30 -6.26
N ALA A 51 5.64 -18.15 -5.65
CA ALA A 51 6.56 -17.75 -4.60
C ALA A 51 7.55 -16.71 -5.17
N GLY A 52 7.28 -15.42 -4.88
CA GLY A 52 8.07 -14.28 -5.35
C GLY A 52 7.30 -13.25 -6.18
N GLU A 53 6.07 -13.50 -6.58
CA GLU A 53 5.26 -12.54 -7.30
C GLU A 53 4.79 -11.40 -6.36
N ALA A 54 5.00 -10.16 -6.79
CA ALA A 54 4.55 -8.99 -6.08
C ALA A 54 3.02 -8.95 -6.02
N SER A 55 2.46 -8.70 -4.85
CA SER A 55 1.03 -8.67 -4.62
C SER A 55 0.51 -7.30 -4.21
N MET A 56 -0.78 -7.07 -4.46
CA MET A 56 -1.52 -5.89 -4.02
C MET A 56 -2.80 -6.31 -3.31
N SER A 57 -3.22 -5.47 -2.36
CA SER A 57 -4.49 -5.69 -1.66
C SER A 57 -5.68 -5.65 -2.64
N LEU A 58 -6.60 -6.60 -2.48
CA LEU A 58 -7.85 -6.65 -3.25
C LEU A 58 -8.73 -5.39 -3.05
N ARG A 59 -8.50 -4.63 -1.98
CA ARG A 59 -9.14 -3.33 -1.75
C ARG A 59 -8.82 -2.30 -2.82
N VAL A 60 -7.63 -2.35 -3.41
CA VAL A 60 -7.27 -1.50 -4.56
C VAL A 60 -8.16 -1.84 -5.75
N VAL A 61 -8.41 -3.13 -5.98
CA VAL A 61 -9.31 -3.58 -7.04
C VAL A 61 -10.75 -3.12 -6.79
N ARG A 62 -11.24 -3.18 -5.55
CA ARG A 62 -12.57 -2.64 -5.20
C ARG A 62 -12.67 -1.15 -5.52
N GLY A 63 -11.71 -0.35 -5.05
CA GLY A 63 -11.70 1.08 -5.33
C GLY A 63 -11.63 1.39 -6.83
N LEU A 64 -10.91 0.59 -7.61
CA LEU A 64 -10.91 0.67 -9.06
C LEU A 64 -12.30 0.37 -9.64
N VAL A 65 -12.92 -0.73 -9.23
CA VAL A 65 -14.26 -1.13 -9.70
C VAL A 65 -15.30 -0.06 -9.38
N GLU A 66 -15.31 0.44 -8.14
CA GLU A 66 -16.24 1.51 -7.73
C GLU A 66 -16.08 2.79 -8.56
N ALA A 67 -14.84 3.20 -8.82
CA ALA A 67 -14.57 4.38 -9.62
C ALA A 67 -15.02 4.20 -11.09
N VAL A 68 -14.75 3.04 -11.67
CA VAL A 68 -15.11 2.71 -13.06
C VAL A 68 -16.63 2.59 -13.21
N GLU A 69 -17.35 2.04 -12.23
CA GLU A 69 -18.82 2.03 -12.21
C GLU A 69 -19.40 3.45 -12.16
N GLN A 70 -18.81 4.36 -11.39
CA GLN A 70 -19.19 5.78 -11.38
C GLN A 70 -18.93 6.48 -12.74
N MET A 71 -18.03 5.94 -13.56
CA MET A 71 -17.77 6.40 -14.91
C MET A 71 -18.68 5.72 -15.96
N GLY A 72 -19.64 4.90 -15.52
CA GLY A 72 -20.63 4.24 -16.39
C GLY A 72 -20.17 2.91 -16.99
N VAL A 73 -19.05 2.37 -16.56
CA VAL A 73 -18.51 1.08 -17.05
C VAL A 73 -19.00 -0.07 -16.17
N SER A 74 -19.38 -1.18 -16.79
CA SER A 74 -19.88 -2.35 -16.08
C SER A 74 -18.79 -3.08 -15.30
N ARG A 75 -19.01 -3.29 -13.98
CA ARG A 75 -18.20 -4.14 -13.12
C ARG A 75 -17.88 -5.51 -13.73
N LYS A 76 -18.89 -6.15 -14.31
CA LYS A 76 -18.73 -7.47 -14.94
C LYS A 76 -17.79 -7.44 -16.14
N GLU A 77 -17.85 -6.38 -16.92
CA GLU A 77 -17.01 -6.21 -18.09
C GLU A 77 -15.54 -5.99 -17.67
N LEU A 78 -15.31 -5.15 -16.67
CA LEU A 78 -13.99 -4.91 -16.14
C LEU A 78 -13.37 -6.19 -15.56
N LEU A 79 -14.06 -6.89 -14.66
CA LEU A 79 -13.53 -8.06 -13.97
C LEU A 79 -13.29 -9.26 -14.90
N ARG A 80 -14.08 -9.38 -15.97
CA ARG A 80 -13.89 -10.44 -16.97
C ARG A 80 -12.51 -10.37 -17.62
N SER A 81 -11.95 -9.18 -17.80
CA SER A 81 -10.63 -8.99 -18.42
C SER A 81 -9.47 -9.62 -17.62
N ALA A 82 -9.64 -9.78 -16.32
CA ALA A 82 -8.65 -10.39 -15.42
C ALA A 82 -9.11 -11.76 -14.89
N GLU A 83 -10.22 -12.31 -15.45
CA GLU A 83 -10.84 -13.57 -15.02
C GLU A 83 -11.14 -13.61 -13.50
N LEU A 84 -11.47 -12.46 -12.90
CA LEU A 84 -11.87 -12.36 -11.51
C LEU A 84 -13.37 -12.59 -11.36
N ASP A 85 -13.75 -13.43 -10.38
CA ASP A 85 -15.13 -13.57 -9.97
C ASP A 85 -15.53 -12.36 -9.10
N PRO A 86 -16.67 -11.69 -9.37
CA PRO A 86 -17.16 -10.64 -8.50
C PRO A 86 -17.27 -11.02 -7.03
N ALA A 87 -17.53 -12.30 -6.71
CA ALA A 87 -17.57 -12.81 -5.34
C ALA A 87 -16.18 -12.82 -4.65
N GLU A 88 -15.09 -12.87 -5.41
CA GLU A 88 -13.74 -12.79 -4.84
C GLU A 88 -13.49 -11.42 -4.19
N LEU A 89 -14.15 -10.37 -4.70
CA LEU A 89 -14.03 -9.03 -4.12
C LEU A 89 -14.60 -8.92 -2.70
N ASP A 90 -15.45 -9.83 -2.27
CA ASP A 90 -16.05 -9.81 -0.93
C ASP A 90 -15.06 -10.28 0.15
N HIS A 91 -13.93 -10.87 -0.25
CA HIS A 91 -12.88 -11.27 0.68
C HIS A 91 -12.00 -10.09 1.08
N GLU A 92 -12.26 -9.54 2.26
CA GLU A 92 -11.63 -8.29 2.73
C GLU A 92 -10.11 -8.32 2.88
N GLU A 93 -9.51 -9.47 3.13
CA GLU A 93 -8.09 -9.62 3.45
C GLU A 93 -7.29 -10.29 2.32
N ALA A 94 -7.95 -10.58 1.20
CA ALA A 94 -7.27 -11.21 0.06
C ALA A 94 -6.34 -10.25 -0.67
N SER A 95 -5.29 -10.82 -1.22
CA SER A 95 -4.36 -10.15 -2.14
C SER A 95 -4.41 -10.82 -3.50
N VAL A 96 -4.16 -10.05 -4.53
CA VAL A 96 -4.04 -10.53 -5.91
C VAL A 96 -2.65 -10.23 -6.46
N PRO A 97 -2.17 -11.00 -7.44
CA PRO A 97 -0.96 -10.66 -8.17
C PRO A 97 -1.04 -9.22 -8.69
N ARG A 98 0.05 -8.49 -8.60
CA ARG A 98 0.12 -7.12 -9.11
C ARG A 98 -0.18 -7.03 -10.61
N SER A 99 0.19 -8.06 -11.37
CA SER A 99 -0.15 -8.22 -12.78
C SER A 99 -1.65 -8.16 -13.05
N VAL A 100 -2.46 -8.74 -12.18
CA VAL A 100 -3.94 -8.69 -12.25
C VAL A 100 -4.44 -7.25 -12.10
N VAL A 101 -3.89 -6.50 -11.14
CA VAL A 101 -4.26 -5.09 -10.95
C VAL A 101 -3.88 -4.25 -12.17
N PHE A 102 -2.69 -4.50 -12.74
CA PHE A 102 -2.26 -3.80 -13.96
C PHE A 102 -3.19 -4.10 -15.15
N THR A 103 -3.57 -5.37 -15.35
CA THR A 103 -4.53 -5.76 -16.39
C THR A 103 -5.87 -5.05 -16.20
N LEU A 104 -6.38 -4.98 -14.98
CA LEU A 104 -7.63 -4.28 -14.68
C LEU A 104 -7.53 -2.78 -14.94
N CYS A 105 -6.42 -2.14 -14.55
CA CYS A 105 -6.21 -0.71 -14.79
C CYS A 105 -6.08 -0.38 -16.27
N GLU A 106 -5.34 -1.19 -17.05
CA GLU A 106 -5.24 -1.03 -18.50
C GLU A 106 -6.63 -1.17 -19.16
N ARG A 107 -7.40 -2.15 -18.71
CA ARG A 107 -8.75 -2.34 -19.22
C ARG A 107 -9.70 -1.21 -18.82
N ALA A 108 -9.55 -0.67 -17.61
CA ALA A 108 -10.31 0.50 -17.16
C ALA A 108 -10.03 1.72 -18.04
N LEU A 109 -8.74 1.97 -18.36
CA LEU A 109 -8.34 3.02 -19.29
C LEU A 109 -8.98 2.86 -20.68
N ASP A 110 -9.05 1.61 -21.19
CA ASP A 110 -9.66 1.34 -22.51
C ASP A 110 -11.18 1.48 -22.48
N LEU A 111 -11.84 1.08 -21.39
CA LEU A 111 -13.30 1.09 -21.27
C LEU A 111 -13.86 2.48 -20.95
N THR A 112 -13.12 3.30 -20.21
CA THR A 112 -13.54 4.65 -19.85
C THR A 112 -13.26 5.67 -20.94
N ASP A 113 -12.32 5.36 -21.85
CA ASP A 113 -11.76 6.29 -22.84
C ASP A 113 -11.36 7.66 -22.23
N ASP A 114 -10.93 7.62 -20.97
CA ASP A 114 -10.58 8.80 -20.18
C ASP A 114 -9.06 8.94 -20.11
N PRO A 115 -8.44 9.85 -20.86
CA PRO A 115 -6.99 10.02 -20.84
C PRO A 115 -6.46 10.48 -19.48
N ALA A 116 -7.29 11.17 -18.67
CA ALA A 116 -6.96 11.66 -17.32
C ALA A 116 -7.44 10.70 -16.22
N PHE A 117 -7.65 9.43 -16.55
CA PHE A 117 -8.24 8.42 -15.68
C PHE A 117 -7.62 8.38 -14.27
N GLY A 118 -6.30 8.50 -14.15
CA GLY A 118 -5.62 8.48 -12.84
C GLY A 118 -6.03 9.63 -11.93
N LEU A 119 -6.17 10.83 -12.47
CA LEU A 119 -6.65 12.01 -11.75
C LEU A 119 -8.12 11.83 -11.36
N HIS A 120 -8.97 11.48 -12.31
CA HIS A 120 -10.40 11.32 -12.09
C HIS A 120 -10.74 10.13 -11.19
N TRP A 121 -9.99 9.04 -11.26
CA TRP A 121 -10.13 7.95 -10.32
C TRP A 121 -9.84 8.43 -8.89
N CYS A 122 -8.72 9.12 -8.67
CA CYS A 122 -8.39 9.64 -7.35
C CYS A 122 -9.42 10.68 -6.85
N GLU A 123 -10.01 11.51 -7.73
CA GLU A 123 -11.08 12.44 -7.36
C GLU A 123 -12.34 11.74 -6.86
N ARG A 124 -12.75 10.68 -7.57
CA ARG A 124 -13.97 9.90 -7.25
C ARG A 124 -13.81 9.00 -6.04
N LEU A 125 -12.58 8.63 -5.73
CA LEU A 125 -12.32 7.93 -4.49
C LEU A 125 -12.58 8.89 -3.33
N CYS A 126 -13.78 8.81 -2.78
CA CYS A 126 -14.09 9.41 -1.49
C CYS A 126 -13.00 8.99 -0.51
N GLY A 127 -12.39 9.91 0.24
CA GLY A 127 -11.18 9.72 1.05
C GLY A 127 -11.09 8.49 1.95
N THR A 128 -12.14 7.69 1.95
CA THR A 128 -12.36 6.51 2.76
C THR A 128 -12.21 5.18 2.01
N ALA A 129 -12.32 5.17 0.70
CA ALA A 129 -12.46 3.92 -0.06
C ALA A 129 -11.18 3.09 -0.13
N PHE A 130 -9.97 3.72 0.01
CA PHE A 130 -8.74 3.03 -0.25
C PHE A 130 -8.33 2.01 0.79
N ASN A 131 -8.40 2.35 2.06
CA ASN A 131 -8.00 1.40 3.09
C ASN A 131 -7.88 2.05 4.49
N PRO A 132 -7.78 1.21 5.55
CA PRO A 132 -7.55 1.68 6.91
C PRO A 132 -6.29 2.54 7.10
N VAL A 133 -5.27 2.37 6.24
CA VAL A 133 -4.00 3.11 6.37
C VAL A 133 -4.17 4.58 5.99
N SER A 134 -4.93 4.87 4.93
CA SER A 134 -5.23 6.26 4.53
C SER A 134 -6.08 6.97 5.59
N HIS A 135 -7.06 6.26 6.17
CA HIS A 135 -7.83 6.77 7.31
C HIS A 135 -6.95 7.00 8.53
N LEU A 136 -6.12 6.02 8.87
CA LEU A 136 -5.18 6.15 9.98
C LEU A 136 -4.28 7.40 9.81
N ALA A 137 -3.78 7.62 8.59
CA ALA A 137 -2.97 8.78 8.28
C ALA A 137 -3.75 10.11 8.41
N ALA A 138 -4.99 10.15 7.95
CA ALA A 138 -5.84 11.34 8.00
C ALA A 138 -6.30 11.71 9.44
N HIS A 139 -6.47 10.71 10.32
CA HIS A 139 -6.84 10.91 11.72
C HIS A 139 -5.63 11.02 12.67
N ALA A 140 -4.41 11.01 12.15
CA ALA A 140 -3.21 11.21 12.95
C ALA A 140 -3.18 12.61 13.58
N ALA A 141 -2.48 12.79 14.71
CA ALA A 141 -2.44 14.07 15.40
C ALA A 141 -1.76 15.18 14.59
N THR A 142 -0.76 14.83 13.77
CA THR A 142 -0.05 15.77 12.89
C THR A 142 0.16 15.14 11.50
N LEU A 143 0.40 15.99 10.50
CA LEU A 143 0.74 15.52 9.15
C LEU A 143 1.99 14.62 9.14
N ARG A 144 2.97 14.90 10.01
CA ARG A 144 4.15 14.04 10.21
C ARG A 144 3.77 12.62 10.58
N GLN A 145 2.93 12.47 11.61
CA GLN A 145 2.44 11.15 12.05
C GLN A 145 1.60 10.47 10.96
N GLY A 146 0.88 11.25 10.16
CA GLY A 146 0.18 10.73 8.97
C GLY A 146 1.14 10.08 7.97
N PHE A 147 2.22 10.75 7.61
CA PHE A 147 3.26 10.19 6.73
C PHE A 147 3.99 8.99 7.36
N GLU A 148 4.28 9.04 8.65
CA GLU A 148 4.87 7.90 9.39
C GLU A 148 3.96 6.68 9.35
N SER A 149 2.65 6.88 9.51
CA SER A 149 1.65 5.81 9.40
C SER A 149 1.60 5.21 8.00
N LEU A 150 1.58 6.04 6.94
CA LEU A 150 1.65 5.57 5.56
C LEU A 150 2.92 4.77 5.30
N HIS A 151 4.07 5.22 5.80
CA HIS A 151 5.34 4.53 5.63
C HIS A 151 5.37 3.20 6.41
N ARG A 152 4.92 3.21 7.67
CA ARG A 152 4.91 2.01 8.54
C ARG A 152 4.01 0.91 7.98
N PHE A 153 2.86 1.27 7.46
CA PHE A 153 1.83 0.33 7.02
C PHE A 153 1.74 0.18 5.49
N HIS A 154 2.74 0.67 4.73
CA HIS A 154 2.73 0.60 3.26
C HIS A 154 2.48 -0.81 2.73
N ARG A 155 2.97 -1.86 3.43
CA ARG A 155 2.79 -3.27 3.02
C ARG A 155 1.33 -3.73 3.01
N LEU A 156 0.43 -3.02 3.68
CA LEU A 156 -1.01 -3.26 3.57
C LEU A 156 -1.59 -2.76 2.24
N LEU A 157 -0.83 -1.98 1.50
CA LEU A 157 -1.20 -1.38 0.21
C LEU A 157 -0.43 -2.01 -0.94
N ASN A 158 0.89 -2.05 -0.78
CA ASN A 158 1.85 -2.46 -1.78
C ASN A 158 3.06 -3.09 -1.10
N ASP A 159 3.69 -4.05 -1.77
CA ASP A 159 4.90 -4.73 -1.29
C ASP A 159 6.14 -3.83 -1.19
N GLN A 160 6.13 -2.66 -1.82
CA GLN A 160 7.21 -1.67 -1.78
C GLN A 160 6.68 -0.28 -1.39
N PRO A 161 7.51 0.53 -0.69
CA PRO A 161 7.17 1.93 -0.45
C PRO A 161 6.95 2.67 -1.77
N SER A 162 5.85 3.43 -1.86
CA SER A 162 5.53 4.22 -3.05
C SER A 162 6.16 5.61 -3.03
N PHE A 163 6.67 6.06 -1.90
CA PHE A 163 7.30 7.37 -1.75
C PHE A 163 8.42 7.36 -0.71
N ARG A 164 9.29 8.37 -0.79
CA ARG A 164 10.28 8.72 0.24
C ARG A 164 10.12 10.19 0.59
N LEU A 165 10.23 10.50 1.88
CA LEU A 165 10.20 11.84 2.41
C LEU A 165 11.60 12.26 2.83
N THR A 166 12.04 13.46 2.40
CA THR A 166 13.30 14.09 2.82
C THR A 166 13.03 15.52 3.27
N GLU A 167 13.63 15.91 4.40
CA GLU A 167 13.55 17.27 4.93
C GLU A 167 14.89 17.96 4.71
N GLN A 168 14.87 19.16 4.12
CA GLN A 168 16.05 19.97 3.89
C GLN A 168 15.71 21.45 4.09
N GLY A 169 16.30 22.07 5.11
CA GLY A 169 15.98 23.45 5.49
C GLY A 169 14.51 23.58 5.89
N ASP A 170 13.82 24.50 5.22
CA ASP A 170 12.40 24.81 5.41
C ASP A 170 11.47 24.00 4.47
N LYS A 171 12.01 23.09 3.66
CA LYS A 171 11.27 22.32 2.67
C LYS A 171 11.24 20.84 2.98
N VAL A 172 10.13 20.23 2.59
CA VAL A 172 9.94 18.78 2.53
C VAL A 172 9.77 18.38 1.08
N THR A 173 10.53 17.38 0.67
CA THR A 173 10.39 16.76 -0.65
C THR A 173 9.84 15.35 -0.48
N VAL A 174 8.73 15.04 -1.14
CA VAL A 174 8.19 13.68 -1.27
C VAL A 174 8.54 13.18 -2.67
N SER A 175 9.53 12.30 -2.76
CA SER A 175 9.88 11.62 -4.02
C SER A 175 8.94 10.42 -4.21
N CYS A 176 8.23 10.38 -5.32
CA CYS A 176 7.27 9.35 -5.66
C CYS A 176 7.92 8.28 -6.54
N PHE A 177 7.60 7.02 -6.29
CA PHE A 177 8.15 5.88 -7.03
C PHE A 177 7.04 5.11 -7.72
N THR A 178 7.23 4.87 -9.02
CA THR A 178 6.32 4.02 -9.79
C THR A 178 6.68 2.54 -9.64
N MET A 179 5.69 1.69 -9.86
CA MET A 179 5.85 0.25 -9.74
C MET A 179 6.58 -0.35 -10.93
N SER A 180 7.50 -1.27 -10.67
CA SER A 180 8.22 -2.02 -11.71
C SER A 180 7.28 -2.93 -12.49
N GLY A 181 7.48 -3.00 -13.82
CA GLY A 181 6.72 -3.91 -14.69
C GLY A 181 5.38 -3.37 -15.18
N ALA A 182 5.01 -2.15 -14.79
CA ALA A 182 3.85 -1.47 -15.34
C ALA A 182 4.15 -0.84 -16.71
N SER A 183 3.15 -0.77 -17.60
CA SER A 183 3.23 0.01 -18.84
C SER A 183 3.42 1.50 -18.55
N SER A 184 3.83 2.28 -19.55
CA SER A 184 3.96 3.74 -19.41
C SER A 184 2.62 4.42 -19.05
N ARG A 185 1.50 3.91 -19.60
CA ARG A 185 0.14 4.37 -19.25
C ARG A 185 -0.15 4.12 -17.76
N MET A 186 0.10 2.88 -17.30
CA MET A 186 -0.13 2.50 -15.91
C MET A 186 0.77 3.24 -14.93
N GLN A 187 2.03 3.51 -15.30
CA GLN A 187 2.94 4.29 -14.48
C GLN A 187 2.45 5.73 -14.30
N ARG A 188 1.91 6.32 -15.37
CA ARG A 188 1.29 7.65 -15.31
C ARG A 188 0.11 7.66 -14.35
N VAL A 189 -0.84 6.74 -14.51
CA VAL A 189 -1.98 6.58 -13.59
C VAL A 189 -1.52 6.45 -12.14
N ALA A 190 -0.53 5.58 -11.88
CA ALA A 190 -0.01 5.38 -10.54
C ALA A 190 0.64 6.65 -9.95
N SER A 191 1.37 7.43 -10.78
CA SER A 191 1.96 8.70 -10.37
C SER A 191 0.90 9.76 -10.07
N GLU A 192 -0.12 9.87 -10.93
CA GLU A 192 -1.24 10.78 -10.76
C GLU A 192 -1.98 10.51 -9.44
N MET A 193 -2.33 9.24 -9.22
CA MET A 193 -3.02 8.81 -8.00
C MET A 193 -2.20 9.07 -6.75
N LEU A 194 -0.90 8.77 -6.78
CA LEU A 194 -0.03 8.95 -5.62
C LEU A 194 0.16 10.44 -5.30
N VAL A 195 0.45 11.27 -6.30
CA VAL A 195 0.63 12.71 -6.14
C VAL A 195 -0.65 13.36 -5.60
N LEU A 196 -1.79 13.08 -6.24
CA LEU A 196 -3.06 13.64 -5.80
C LEU A 196 -3.47 13.12 -4.42
N GLY A 197 -3.23 11.85 -4.12
CA GLY A 197 -3.49 11.26 -2.81
C GLY A 197 -2.68 11.93 -1.69
N ILE A 198 -1.40 12.24 -1.94
CA ILE A 198 -0.54 12.96 -0.99
C ILE A 198 -1.02 14.41 -0.82
N ILE A 199 -1.35 15.12 -1.90
CA ILE A 199 -1.86 16.50 -1.82
C ILE A 199 -3.18 16.53 -1.03
N ARG A 200 -4.08 15.57 -1.26
CA ARG A 200 -5.32 15.44 -0.49
C ARG A 200 -5.07 15.17 1.00
N LEU A 201 -4.07 14.32 1.32
CA LEU A 201 -3.66 14.13 2.71
C LEU A 201 -3.17 15.45 3.32
N ILE A 202 -2.28 16.21 2.66
CA ILE A 202 -1.80 17.50 3.15
C ILE A 202 -2.98 18.46 3.38
N ARG A 203 -3.91 18.55 2.45
CA ARG A 203 -5.10 19.41 2.53
C ARG A 203 -6.11 18.97 3.60
N SER A 204 -6.15 17.69 3.97
CA SER A 204 -6.99 17.22 5.08
C SER A 204 -6.51 17.75 6.44
N PHE A 205 -5.24 18.11 6.58
CA PHE A 205 -4.69 18.78 7.76
C PHE A 205 -4.78 20.29 7.67
N CYS A 206 -4.57 20.85 6.50
CA CYS A 206 -4.59 22.27 6.23
C CYS A 206 -5.25 22.52 4.87
N PRO A 207 -6.56 22.83 4.79
CA PRO A 207 -7.27 23.04 3.53
C PRO A 207 -6.66 24.13 2.65
N GLN A 208 -6.06 25.16 3.26
CA GLN A 208 -5.40 26.25 2.57
C GLN A 208 -3.94 25.98 2.24
N ALA A 209 -3.42 24.76 2.55
CA ALA A 209 -2.03 24.42 2.27
C ALA A 209 -1.73 24.55 0.79
N ARG A 210 -0.70 25.37 0.48
CA ARG A 210 -0.17 25.47 -0.87
C ARG A 210 1.02 24.53 -0.99
N VAL A 211 0.92 23.61 -1.94
CA VAL A 211 2.07 22.82 -2.38
C VAL A 211 2.94 23.73 -3.24
N GLY A 212 4.24 23.79 -2.97
CA GLY A 212 5.14 24.71 -3.67
C GLY A 212 5.49 24.26 -5.08
N GLU A 213 5.68 22.96 -5.26
CA GLU A 213 6.05 22.38 -6.55
C GLU A 213 5.51 20.96 -6.67
N VAL A 214 5.06 20.62 -7.87
CA VAL A 214 4.77 19.24 -8.31
C VAL A 214 5.49 19.01 -9.62
N SER A 215 6.23 17.93 -9.71
CA SER A 215 6.95 17.50 -10.91
C SER A 215 6.60 16.07 -11.28
N PHE A 216 6.57 15.81 -12.60
CA PHE A 216 6.36 14.49 -13.17
C PHE A 216 7.51 14.11 -14.10
N ASP A 217 7.91 12.85 -14.11
CA ASP A 217 9.02 12.30 -14.88
C ASP A 217 8.65 11.86 -16.30
N TYR A 218 7.43 12.15 -16.73
CA TYR A 218 6.94 11.87 -18.09
C TYR A 218 6.64 13.18 -18.85
N PRO A 219 6.59 13.11 -20.20
CA PRO A 219 6.28 14.27 -21.05
C PRO A 219 4.90 14.86 -20.75
N THR A 220 4.74 16.15 -21.04
CA THR A 220 3.46 16.85 -20.91
C THR A 220 2.35 16.13 -21.65
N PRO A 221 1.31 15.65 -20.98
CA PRO A 221 0.17 15.00 -21.66
C PRO A 221 -0.75 16.03 -22.29
N GLU A 222 -1.52 15.61 -23.30
CA GLU A 222 -2.49 16.49 -23.99
C GLU A 222 -3.55 17.06 -23.03
N TYR A 223 -3.95 16.28 -22.02
CA TYR A 223 -4.88 16.69 -20.99
C TYR A 223 -4.23 17.45 -19.82
N HIS A 224 -3.09 18.11 -20.02
CA HIS A 224 -2.35 18.82 -18.95
C HIS A 224 -3.19 19.88 -18.21
N GLY A 225 -4.25 20.40 -18.82
CA GLY A 225 -5.21 21.31 -18.19
C GLY A 225 -5.92 20.67 -16.98
N GLU A 226 -6.19 19.35 -17.02
CA GLU A 226 -6.81 18.62 -15.90
C GLU A 226 -5.91 18.60 -14.66
N TYR A 227 -4.59 18.53 -14.82
CA TYR A 227 -3.69 18.62 -13.68
C TYR A 227 -3.82 19.97 -12.98
N THR A 228 -3.87 21.06 -13.76
CA THR A 228 -4.05 22.41 -13.19
C THR A 228 -5.38 22.52 -12.44
N ARG A 229 -6.45 21.96 -13.00
CA ARG A 229 -7.77 21.93 -12.36
C ARG A 229 -7.75 21.16 -11.05
N VAL A 230 -7.21 19.93 -11.06
CA VAL A 230 -7.29 19.00 -9.92
C VAL A 230 -6.28 19.31 -8.84
N LEU A 231 -5.06 19.68 -9.22
CA LEU A 231 -3.98 19.99 -8.27
C LEU A 231 -4.05 21.43 -7.78
N GLU A 232 -4.75 22.34 -8.49
CA GLU A 232 -4.80 23.78 -8.25
C GLU A 232 -3.42 24.46 -8.37
N LEU A 233 -2.53 23.86 -9.17
CA LEU A 233 -1.23 24.38 -9.53
C LEU A 233 -0.80 23.84 -10.89
N VAL A 234 0.13 24.50 -11.54
CA VAL A 234 0.71 24.05 -12.81
C VAL A 234 1.92 23.18 -12.51
N PRO A 235 1.86 21.85 -12.78
CA PRO A 235 3.00 20.97 -12.53
C PRO A 235 4.06 21.11 -13.63
N ARG A 236 5.28 20.66 -13.32
CA ARG A 236 6.38 20.55 -14.28
C ARG A 236 6.46 19.13 -14.83
N PHE A 237 6.53 18.98 -16.13
CA PHE A 237 6.67 17.69 -16.80
C PHE A 237 8.09 17.49 -17.36
N GLY A 238 8.44 16.24 -17.71
CA GLY A 238 9.74 15.88 -18.25
C GLY A 238 10.88 16.03 -17.25
N GLN A 239 10.59 16.00 -15.96
CA GLN A 239 11.58 16.14 -14.90
C GLN A 239 12.27 14.80 -14.59
N PRO A 240 13.45 14.80 -13.94
CA PRO A 240 14.17 13.58 -13.61
C PRO A 240 13.40 12.59 -12.73
N GLN A 241 12.44 13.10 -11.94
CA GLN A 241 11.60 12.26 -11.07
C GLN A 241 10.27 12.94 -10.76
N THR A 242 9.27 12.12 -10.44
CA THR A 242 8.00 12.60 -9.88
C THR A 242 8.20 12.97 -8.42
N LEU A 243 7.89 14.22 -8.06
CA LEU A 243 8.03 14.71 -6.68
C LEU A 243 7.02 15.81 -6.34
N ILE A 244 6.85 16.01 -5.03
CA ILE A 244 6.06 17.08 -4.43
C ILE A 244 6.97 17.82 -3.44
N VAL A 245 6.98 19.15 -3.49
CA VAL A 245 7.70 20.00 -2.53
C VAL A 245 6.72 20.90 -1.81
N PHE A 246 6.80 20.92 -0.49
CA PHE A 246 5.98 21.80 0.35
C PHE A 246 6.75 22.29 1.58
N ASP A 247 6.18 23.27 2.29
CA ASP A 247 6.78 23.88 3.46
C ASP A 247 6.84 22.90 4.64
N ARG A 248 8.01 22.80 5.28
CA ARG A 248 8.23 21.93 6.43
C ARG A 248 7.32 22.27 7.62
N ALA A 249 6.86 23.51 7.74
CA ALA A 249 5.94 23.90 8.79
C ALA A 249 4.63 23.09 8.75
N LEU A 250 4.19 22.64 7.57
CA LEU A 250 2.99 21.81 7.41
C LEU A 250 3.11 20.46 8.11
N MET A 251 4.32 19.91 8.29
CA MET A 251 4.53 18.62 8.98
C MET A 251 4.02 18.60 10.42
N ASN A 252 4.01 19.76 11.07
CA ASN A 252 3.60 19.91 12.47
C ASN A 252 2.18 20.46 12.64
N VAL A 253 1.45 20.66 11.53
CA VAL A 253 0.07 21.10 11.60
C VAL A 253 -0.79 20.00 12.22
N ALA A 254 -1.59 20.38 13.21
CA ALA A 254 -2.54 19.48 13.84
C ALA A 254 -3.69 19.15 12.90
N SER A 255 -4.16 17.90 12.93
CA SER A 255 -5.32 17.47 12.16
C SER A 255 -6.59 18.20 12.61
N LEU A 256 -7.37 18.66 11.64
CA LEU A 256 -8.73 19.16 11.85
C LEU A 256 -9.71 18.03 12.26
N HIS A 257 -9.36 16.79 11.90
CA HIS A 257 -10.14 15.58 12.16
C HIS A 257 -9.48 14.69 13.22
N LYS A 258 -8.63 15.29 14.08
CA LYS A 258 -7.99 14.55 15.17
C LYS A 258 -9.07 13.88 16.03
N ASP A 259 -9.06 12.56 15.99
CA ASP A 259 -9.84 11.70 16.87
C ASP A 259 -8.92 10.58 17.36
N GLU A 260 -8.54 10.65 18.62
CA GLU A 260 -7.54 9.75 19.21
C GLU A 260 -8.08 8.33 19.34
N ASP A 261 -9.36 8.17 19.62
CA ASP A 261 -10.01 6.86 19.74
C ASP A 261 -10.12 6.19 18.36
N VAL A 262 -10.53 6.94 17.33
CA VAL A 262 -10.59 6.46 15.94
C VAL A 262 -9.19 6.13 15.44
N HIS A 263 -8.20 6.98 15.70
CA HIS A 263 -6.81 6.73 15.29
C HIS A 263 -6.27 5.46 15.94
N GLU A 264 -6.46 5.27 17.25
CA GLU A 264 -6.00 4.06 17.97
C GLU A 264 -6.70 2.80 17.46
N ALA A 265 -8.01 2.84 17.23
CA ALA A 265 -8.76 1.72 16.67
C ALA A 265 -8.26 1.34 15.27
N LEU A 266 -8.02 2.31 14.40
CA LEU A 266 -7.47 2.09 13.06
C LEU A 266 -6.04 1.57 13.11
N ARG A 267 -5.22 2.07 14.03
CA ARG A 267 -3.86 1.58 14.28
C ARG A 267 -3.87 0.13 14.71
N ALA A 268 -4.72 -0.25 15.66
CA ALA A 268 -4.85 -1.63 16.11
C ALA A 268 -5.32 -2.57 14.99
N ILE A 269 -6.21 -2.09 14.10
CA ILE A 269 -6.63 -2.85 12.91
C ILE A 269 -5.44 -3.04 11.95
N ALA A 270 -4.69 -1.97 11.66
CA ALA A 270 -3.54 -2.02 10.76
C ALA A 270 -2.44 -2.94 11.32
N GLU A 271 -2.12 -2.88 12.61
CA GLU A 271 -1.15 -3.75 13.28
C GLU A 271 -1.57 -5.23 13.21
N ARG A 272 -2.82 -5.55 13.51
CA ARG A 272 -3.32 -6.93 13.37
C ARG A 272 -3.23 -7.45 11.94
N ARG A 273 -3.50 -6.60 10.94
CA ARG A 273 -3.40 -6.98 9.53
C ARG A 273 -1.95 -7.18 9.09
N ILE A 274 -1.03 -6.33 9.53
CA ILE A 274 0.41 -6.52 9.28
C ILE A 274 0.89 -7.84 9.88
N LEU A 275 0.50 -8.17 11.11
CA LEU A 275 0.86 -9.45 11.75
C LEU A 275 0.37 -10.63 10.92
N ARG A 276 -0.90 -10.63 10.48
CA ARG A 276 -1.44 -11.69 9.62
C ARG A 276 -0.72 -11.75 8.26
N LEU A 277 -0.45 -10.61 7.64
CA LEU A 277 0.31 -10.56 6.40
C LEU A 277 1.69 -11.20 6.57
N VAL A 278 2.37 -10.91 7.69
CA VAL A 278 3.68 -11.51 8.02
C VAL A 278 3.57 -13.01 8.25
N GLU A 279 2.53 -13.50 8.93
CA GLU A 279 2.30 -14.92 9.16
C GLU A 279 2.08 -15.69 7.85
N HIS A 280 1.37 -15.11 6.89
CA HIS A 280 1.09 -15.72 5.58
C HIS A 280 2.15 -15.42 4.52
N THR A 281 3.09 -14.49 4.78
CA THR A 281 4.17 -14.18 3.84
C THR A 281 5.20 -15.32 3.87
N PRO A 282 5.56 -15.91 2.71
CA PRO A 282 6.64 -16.89 2.62
C PRO A 282 7.90 -16.39 3.34
N PHE A 283 8.56 -17.30 4.03
CA PHE A 283 9.75 -16.93 4.81
C PHE A 283 10.87 -16.37 3.92
N THR A 284 10.99 -16.86 2.70
CA THR A 284 11.88 -16.36 1.66
C THR A 284 11.69 -14.88 1.37
N LEU A 285 10.43 -14.44 1.26
CA LEU A 285 10.08 -13.02 1.02
C LEU A 285 10.41 -12.15 2.24
N ARG A 286 10.16 -12.64 3.45
CA ARG A 286 10.52 -11.94 4.68
C ARG A 286 12.03 -11.69 4.80
N VAL A 287 12.82 -12.71 4.45
CA VAL A 287 14.29 -12.59 4.41
C VAL A 287 14.74 -11.60 3.34
N ARG A 288 14.11 -11.63 2.15
CA ARG A 288 14.41 -10.70 1.05
C ARG A 288 14.14 -9.26 1.46
N ASP A 289 12.98 -9.00 2.06
CA ASP A 289 12.57 -7.67 2.45
C ASP A 289 13.53 -7.07 3.50
N LEU A 290 13.91 -7.84 4.51
CA LEU A 290 14.93 -7.43 5.48
C LEU A 290 16.29 -7.12 4.83
N LEU A 291 16.67 -7.87 3.81
CA LEU A 291 17.90 -7.59 3.05
C LEU A 291 17.79 -6.30 2.25
N VAL A 292 16.65 -6.02 1.65
CA VAL A 292 16.39 -4.78 0.91
C VAL A 292 16.38 -3.57 1.86
N GLU A 293 15.78 -3.70 3.04
CA GLU A 293 15.74 -2.66 4.07
C GLU A 293 17.13 -2.35 4.65
N GLN A 294 17.97 -3.36 4.82
CA GLN A 294 19.34 -3.17 5.31
C GLN A 294 20.26 -2.45 4.31
N GLY A 295 19.81 -2.32 3.05
CA GLY A 295 20.58 -1.65 2.00
C GLY A 295 21.66 -2.52 1.35
N PRO A 296 22.53 -1.90 0.53
CA PRO A 296 23.41 -2.60 -0.40
C PRO A 296 24.67 -3.20 0.21
N THR A 297 25.03 -2.79 1.44
CA THR A 297 26.28 -3.22 2.08
C THR A 297 26.16 -4.62 2.61
N GLN A 298 27.13 -5.45 2.27
CA GLN A 298 27.31 -6.89 2.55
C GLN A 298 26.23 -7.54 3.46
N PRO A 299 25.35 -8.35 2.84
CA PRO A 299 24.28 -9.02 3.57
C PRO A 299 24.85 -10.04 4.57
N ASP A 300 24.85 -9.67 5.86
CA ASP A 300 25.28 -10.56 6.93
C ASP A 300 24.14 -11.50 7.35
N MET A 301 24.33 -12.80 7.14
CA MET A 301 23.35 -13.82 7.55
C MET A 301 23.11 -13.83 9.06
N ASP A 302 24.10 -13.48 9.90
CA ASP A 302 23.91 -13.41 11.34
C ASP A 302 22.96 -12.29 11.73
N ARG A 303 23.11 -11.16 11.08
CA ARG A 303 22.23 -10.00 11.31
C ARG A 303 20.79 -10.31 10.94
N ILE A 304 20.58 -10.94 9.78
CA ILE A 304 19.25 -11.37 9.34
C ILE A 304 18.67 -12.45 10.27
N ALA A 305 19.48 -13.44 10.66
CA ALA A 305 19.03 -14.48 11.58
C ALA A 305 18.59 -13.90 12.93
N ARG A 306 19.40 -13.00 13.51
CA ARG A 306 19.04 -12.29 14.76
C ARG A 306 17.77 -11.45 14.61
N ALA A 307 17.61 -10.72 13.52
CA ALA A 307 16.41 -9.92 13.27
C ALA A 307 15.12 -10.79 13.19
N LEU A 308 15.27 -12.06 12.81
CA LEU A 308 14.17 -13.04 12.73
C LEU A 308 14.05 -13.91 13.99
N GLY A 309 14.88 -13.68 15.03
CA GLY A 309 14.90 -14.52 16.25
C GLY A 309 15.36 -15.96 15.99
N LEU A 310 16.24 -16.18 14.99
CA LEU A 310 16.67 -17.50 14.55
C LEU A 310 18.20 -17.67 14.61
N SER A 311 18.64 -18.93 14.71
CA SER A 311 20.04 -19.28 14.39
C SER A 311 20.28 -19.33 12.88
N LYS A 312 21.53 -19.14 12.41
CA LYS A 312 21.92 -19.35 11.01
C LYS A 312 21.46 -20.71 10.46
N ARG A 313 21.58 -21.75 11.27
CA ARG A 313 21.18 -23.12 10.90
C ARG A 313 19.66 -23.20 10.67
N SER A 314 18.89 -22.61 11.58
CA SER A 314 17.42 -22.60 11.46
C SER A 314 16.96 -21.76 10.26
N LEU A 315 17.60 -20.60 10.02
CA LEU A 315 17.34 -19.78 8.84
C LEU A 315 17.60 -20.55 7.55
N ARG A 316 18.76 -21.19 7.41
CA ARG A 316 19.09 -22.00 6.20
C ARG A 316 18.09 -23.13 6.01
N ARG A 317 17.78 -23.91 7.08
CA ARG A 317 16.83 -25.03 6.99
C ARG A 317 15.46 -24.56 6.51
N ARG A 318 14.95 -23.41 7.02
CA ARG A 318 13.66 -22.87 6.65
C ARG A 318 13.63 -22.34 5.22
N LEU A 319 14.72 -21.76 4.73
CA LEU A 319 14.84 -21.37 3.34
C LEU A 319 14.84 -22.56 2.39
N VAL A 320 15.56 -23.62 2.75
CA VAL A 320 15.58 -24.88 1.96
C VAL A 320 14.21 -25.53 1.93
N SER A 321 13.45 -25.52 3.04
CA SER A 321 12.08 -26.09 3.06
C SER A 321 11.11 -25.32 2.15
N GLU A 322 11.40 -24.05 1.83
CA GLU A 322 10.65 -23.26 0.83
C GLU A 322 11.31 -23.29 -0.56
N GLY A 323 12.22 -24.24 -0.83
CA GLY A 323 12.85 -24.43 -2.14
C GLY A 323 13.88 -23.36 -2.53
N SER A 324 14.38 -22.56 -1.56
CA SER A 324 15.32 -21.46 -1.83
C SER A 324 16.61 -21.55 -1.00
N SER A 325 17.53 -20.64 -1.25
CA SER A 325 18.79 -20.50 -0.50
C SER A 325 19.05 -19.05 -0.15
N TYR A 326 19.79 -18.82 0.93
CA TYR A 326 20.18 -17.45 1.34
C TYR A 326 20.90 -16.70 0.21
N LYS A 327 21.78 -17.40 -0.53
CA LYS A 327 22.51 -16.83 -1.69
C LYS A 327 21.57 -16.39 -2.82
N ALA A 328 20.52 -17.16 -3.10
CA ALA A 328 19.51 -16.80 -4.10
C ALA A 328 18.75 -15.53 -3.69
N ILE A 329 18.30 -15.46 -2.43
CA ILE A 329 17.55 -14.32 -1.92
C ILE A 329 18.43 -13.06 -1.83
N VAL A 330 19.70 -13.18 -1.45
CA VAL A 330 20.66 -12.07 -1.49
C VAL A 330 20.79 -11.52 -2.91
N LYS A 331 20.89 -12.41 -3.91
CA LYS A 331 20.96 -12.02 -5.32
C LYS A 331 19.71 -11.20 -5.72
N GLU A 332 18.54 -11.66 -5.36
CA GLU A 332 17.27 -10.96 -5.63
C GLU A 332 17.21 -9.59 -4.93
N ALA A 333 17.54 -9.53 -3.64
CA ALA A 333 17.56 -8.31 -2.87
C ALA A 333 18.52 -7.26 -3.44
N LEU A 334 19.75 -7.68 -3.78
CA LEU A 334 20.74 -6.80 -4.40
C LEU A 334 20.29 -6.31 -5.78
N ALA A 335 19.62 -7.16 -6.57
CA ALA A 335 19.02 -6.73 -7.84
C ALA A 335 17.95 -5.64 -7.64
N ILE A 336 17.09 -5.78 -6.62
CA ILE A 336 16.06 -4.79 -6.29
C ILE A 336 16.71 -3.46 -5.89
N VAL A 337 17.70 -3.50 -5.00
CA VAL A 337 18.38 -2.29 -4.51
C VAL A 337 19.14 -1.60 -5.64
N ALA A 338 19.88 -2.35 -6.47
CA ALA A 338 20.61 -1.82 -7.62
C ALA A 338 19.66 -1.17 -8.64
N LYS A 339 18.56 -1.83 -8.97
CA LYS A 339 17.52 -1.27 -9.85
C LYS A 339 16.95 0.03 -9.28
N ARG A 340 16.74 0.11 -7.98
CA ARG A 340 16.26 1.31 -7.31
C ARG A 340 17.26 2.46 -7.46
N TYR A 341 18.55 2.25 -7.21
CA TYR A 341 19.58 3.27 -7.32
C TYR A 341 19.75 3.79 -8.76
N LEU A 342 19.77 2.89 -9.74
CA LEU A 342 19.85 3.25 -11.15
C LEU A 342 18.63 4.04 -11.63
N ARG A 343 17.44 3.80 -11.06
CA ARG A 343 16.19 4.52 -11.39
C ARG A 343 16.12 5.92 -10.81
N GLU A 344 16.63 6.11 -9.61
CA GLU A 344 16.63 7.41 -8.96
C GLU A 344 17.45 8.45 -9.73
N LYS A 345 18.14 8.07 -10.82
CA LYS A 345 18.91 8.90 -11.77
C LYS A 345 19.85 9.94 -11.11
N ARG A 346 19.96 9.88 -9.81
CA ARG A 346 20.85 10.75 -9.02
C ARG A 346 22.26 10.21 -8.96
N LEU A 347 22.41 8.90 -9.20
CA LEU A 347 23.68 8.21 -9.16
C LEU A 347 24.05 7.75 -10.56
N THR A 348 25.26 8.05 -10.99
CA THR A 348 25.87 7.42 -12.15
C THR A 348 26.05 5.94 -11.90
N ILE A 349 26.32 5.16 -12.94
CA ILE A 349 26.62 3.72 -12.80
C ILE A 349 27.82 3.52 -11.86
N GLN A 350 28.79 4.42 -11.91
CA GLN A 350 29.98 4.37 -11.06
C GLN A 350 29.64 4.64 -9.59
N GLU A 351 28.85 5.68 -9.31
CA GLU A 351 28.37 5.98 -7.97
C GLU A 351 27.48 4.86 -7.43
N THR A 352 26.59 4.30 -8.28
CA THR A 352 25.77 3.14 -7.90
C THR A 352 26.64 1.93 -7.52
N ALA A 353 27.69 1.66 -8.30
CA ALA A 353 28.63 0.59 -7.99
C ALA A 353 29.30 0.81 -6.62
N TYR A 354 29.74 2.03 -6.35
CA TYR A 354 30.37 2.38 -5.08
C TYR A 354 29.40 2.26 -3.90
N GLU A 355 28.19 2.80 -4.02
CA GLU A 355 27.14 2.69 -3.01
C GLU A 355 26.72 1.22 -2.75
N MET A 356 26.80 0.38 -3.77
CA MET A 356 26.57 -1.06 -3.66
C MET A 356 27.78 -1.84 -3.08
N GLY A 357 28.87 -1.14 -2.71
CA GLY A 357 30.06 -1.74 -2.11
C GLY A 357 30.99 -2.44 -3.10
N PHE A 358 30.88 -2.15 -4.41
CA PHE A 358 31.81 -2.68 -5.42
C PHE A 358 33.05 -1.80 -5.52
N ALA A 359 34.21 -2.44 -5.70
CA ALA A 359 35.48 -1.71 -5.86
C ALA A 359 35.56 -0.95 -7.18
N ASP A 360 34.85 -1.41 -8.22
CA ASP A 360 34.83 -0.82 -9.54
C ASP A 360 33.51 -1.05 -10.27
N SER A 361 33.21 -0.21 -11.27
CA SER A 361 31.99 -0.31 -12.08
C SER A 361 31.94 -1.57 -12.96
N SER A 362 33.07 -2.11 -13.38
CA SER A 362 33.13 -3.30 -14.23
C SER A 362 32.66 -4.54 -13.48
N THR A 363 33.07 -4.67 -12.22
CA THR A 363 32.61 -5.76 -11.33
C THR A 363 31.11 -5.63 -11.03
N PHE A 364 30.61 -4.42 -10.80
CA PHE A 364 29.19 -4.15 -10.68
C PHE A 364 28.42 -4.49 -11.96
N HIS A 365 28.91 -4.11 -13.13
CA HIS A 365 28.30 -4.44 -14.42
C HIS A 365 28.08 -5.94 -14.58
N ARG A 366 29.12 -6.75 -14.31
CA ARG A 366 29.04 -8.23 -14.38
C ARG A 366 28.04 -8.78 -13.36
N ALA A 367 28.06 -8.27 -12.15
CA ALA A 367 27.13 -8.69 -11.10
C ALA A 367 25.68 -8.33 -11.46
N PHE A 368 25.41 -7.10 -11.87
CA PHE A 368 24.09 -6.64 -12.26
C PHE A 368 23.51 -7.42 -13.44
N LYS A 369 24.31 -7.64 -14.50
CA LYS A 369 23.92 -8.49 -15.64
C LYS A 369 23.58 -9.91 -15.21
N ARG A 370 24.35 -10.49 -14.29
CA ARG A 370 24.07 -11.83 -13.72
C ARG A 370 22.81 -11.86 -12.88
N TRP A 371 22.44 -10.76 -12.21
CA TRP A 371 21.24 -10.67 -11.38
C TRP A 371 19.97 -10.42 -12.19
N THR A 372 20.06 -9.58 -13.21
CA THR A 372 18.90 -9.01 -13.91
C THR A 372 18.76 -9.45 -15.38
N GLY A 373 19.81 -10.04 -15.94
CA GLY A 373 19.90 -10.35 -17.37
C GLY A 373 20.35 -9.16 -18.23
N ASN A 374 20.24 -7.94 -17.76
CA ASN A 374 20.51 -6.69 -18.48
C ASN A 374 21.76 -5.97 -17.97
N THR A 375 22.37 -5.10 -18.78
CA THR A 375 23.46 -4.25 -18.29
C THR A 375 22.90 -3.03 -17.53
N PRO A 376 23.66 -2.43 -16.58
CA PRO A 376 23.21 -1.20 -15.90
C PRO A 376 22.90 -0.06 -16.87
N GLY A 377 23.72 0.10 -17.93
CA GLY A 377 23.52 1.16 -18.93
C GLY A 377 22.27 0.95 -19.77
N SER A 378 22.01 -0.30 -20.22
CA SER A 378 20.76 -0.59 -20.91
C SER A 378 19.55 -0.40 -19.98
N TYR A 379 19.69 -0.71 -18.69
CA TYR A 379 18.63 -0.51 -17.72
C TYR A 379 18.34 0.98 -17.41
N GLN A 380 19.35 1.84 -17.41
CA GLN A 380 19.18 3.30 -17.29
C GLN A 380 18.63 3.95 -18.56
N GLY A 381 18.99 3.40 -19.74
CA GLY A 381 18.62 3.93 -21.06
C GLY A 381 17.35 3.34 -21.64
N LEU A 382 16.77 2.30 -21.02
CA LEU A 382 15.54 1.69 -21.51
C LEU A 382 14.37 2.65 -21.30
N PRO A 383 13.70 3.08 -22.38
CA PRO A 383 12.28 3.31 -22.31
C PRO A 383 11.70 1.95 -21.90
N PHE A 384 10.85 1.91 -20.90
CA PHE A 384 10.28 0.71 -20.30
C PHE A 384 10.03 -0.40 -21.34
N GLU A 385 10.71 -1.54 -21.19
CA GLU A 385 10.51 -2.69 -22.06
C GLU A 385 9.06 -3.17 -21.97
N GLN A 386 8.42 -3.23 -23.14
CA GLN A 386 7.25 -4.07 -23.35
C GLN A 386 7.66 -5.53 -23.08
N PRO A 387 6.85 -6.35 -22.41
CA PRO A 387 7.11 -7.79 -22.32
C PRO A 387 7.13 -8.32 -23.74
N GLN A 388 8.29 -8.87 -24.16
CA GLN A 388 8.42 -9.56 -25.44
C GLN A 388 7.35 -10.66 -25.46
N ARG A 389 6.42 -10.55 -26.37
CA ARG A 389 5.57 -11.66 -26.79
C ARG A 389 6.53 -12.72 -27.31
N SER A 390 6.65 -13.80 -26.57
CA SER A 390 7.28 -15.02 -27.12
C SER A 390 6.44 -15.53 -28.28
N PRO A 391 7.08 -16.03 -29.35
CA PRO A 391 6.41 -16.48 -30.55
C PRO A 391 5.52 -17.70 -30.31
#